data_4be3f4f9f44e7bb1de20c535017cc9b8
#
_entry.id   4be3f4f9f44e7bb1de20c535017cc9b8
#
_cell.length_a   1.000
_cell.length_b   1.000
_cell.length_c   1.000
_cell.angle_alpha   90.00
_cell.angle_beta   90.00
_cell.angle_gamma   90.00
#
_symmetry.space_group_name_H-M   'P 1'
#
loop_
_entity.id
_entity.type
_entity.pdbx_description
1 polymer ?
#
loop_
_entity_poly.entity_id
_entity_poly.type
_entity_poly.pdbx_seq_one_letter_code
_entity_poly.pdbx_strand_id
1 'polypeptide(L)'
;MKRFPALTGTLLLGLAASVAQNNPAPIRWAEGAPNATSEVKNDAKIEGLKTDDVHIFVSLSDLKETEYNRVWVQVANHGKTAIDFDPQSAMLVNEKDKTVRAEAADKTARSIQKFGEAKSQELSSAHCPNMIATGCQPTNSQMQMSKQVAAYSSQQAEWVKGNALEHKSIAAGEEAKGYIFFKKDKKRSDYVLRIPVGAQIFEFPLTADNKVPSYD
;
A
#
# COMPACT_ATOMS: atom_id res chain seq x y z
N MET A 1 -70.18 23.81 -29.66
CA MET A 1 -69.86 23.38 -28.28
C MET A 1 -68.83 22.27 -28.36
N LYS A 2 -67.56 22.56 -28.09
CA LYS A 2 -66.45 21.56 -28.07
C LYS A 2 -66.05 21.38 -26.61
N ARG A 3 -66.21 20.15 -26.06
CA ARG A 3 -65.79 19.75 -24.72
C ARG A 3 -64.34 19.29 -24.77
N PHE A 4 -63.47 19.87 -23.94
CA PHE A 4 -62.12 19.40 -23.68
C PHE A 4 -62.12 18.40 -22.54
N PRO A 5 -61.41 17.28 -22.61
CA PRO A 5 -61.21 16.41 -21.46
C PRO A 5 -60.07 16.93 -20.56
N ALA A 6 -60.30 16.91 -19.25
CA ALA A 6 -59.34 17.24 -18.25
C ALA A 6 -58.31 16.08 -18.12
N LEU A 7 -56.99 16.34 -18.29
CA LEU A 7 -55.90 15.43 -17.97
C LEU A 7 -55.57 15.56 -16.49
N THR A 8 -55.89 14.51 -15.73
CA THR A 8 -55.49 14.37 -14.33
C THR A 8 -54.07 13.78 -14.32
N GLY A 9 -53.06 14.64 -14.11
CA GLY A 9 -51.65 14.19 -13.94
C GLY A 9 -51.44 13.71 -12.50
N THR A 10 -51.23 12.41 -12.34
CA THR A 10 -50.81 11.80 -11.06
C THR A 10 -49.32 12.03 -10.85
N LEU A 11 -48.96 12.90 -9.89
CA LEU A 11 -47.58 13.18 -9.49
C LEU A 11 -47.10 12.03 -8.58
N LEU A 12 -46.34 11.10 -9.12
CA LEU A 12 -45.62 10.07 -8.36
C LEU A 12 -44.41 10.72 -7.68
N LEU A 13 -44.54 11.06 -6.40
CA LEU A 13 -43.40 11.41 -5.54
C LEU A 13 -42.61 10.14 -5.24
N GLY A 14 -41.51 9.94 -6.00
CA GLY A 14 -40.51 8.92 -5.70
C GLY A 14 -39.75 9.31 -4.44
N LEU A 15 -40.06 8.64 -3.32
CA LEU A 15 -39.23 8.63 -2.10
C LEU A 15 -37.90 7.94 -2.45
N ALA A 16 -36.86 8.72 -2.77
CA ALA A 16 -35.49 8.24 -2.78
C ALA A 16 -35.08 8.01 -1.31
N ALA A 17 -35.22 6.77 -0.83
CA ALA A 17 -34.61 6.35 0.41
C ALA A 17 -33.08 6.40 0.21
N SER A 18 -32.44 7.45 0.70
CA SER A 18 -31.00 7.50 0.88
C SER A 18 -30.62 6.43 1.90
N VAL A 19 -30.16 5.27 1.43
CA VAL A 19 -29.50 4.27 2.26
C VAL A 19 -28.22 4.93 2.75
N ALA A 20 -28.25 5.47 3.96
CA ALA A 20 -27.05 5.86 4.69
C ALA A 20 -26.22 4.58 4.82
N GLN A 21 -25.13 4.48 4.08
CA GLN A 21 -24.14 3.44 4.26
C GLN A 21 -23.54 3.65 5.65
N ASN A 22 -24.03 2.88 6.62
CA ASN A 22 -23.40 2.77 7.93
C ASN A 22 -22.06 2.05 7.74
N ASN A 23 -21.04 2.79 7.32
CA ASN A 23 -19.66 2.29 7.40
C ASN A 23 -19.35 2.11 8.88
N PRO A 24 -18.99 0.89 9.32
CA PRO A 24 -18.66 0.66 10.71
C PRO A 24 -17.49 1.59 11.10
N ALA A 25 -17.51 2.06 12.36
CA ALA A 25 -16.42 2.87 12.89
C ALA A 25 -15.11 2.08 12.78
N PRO A 26 -14.01 2.71 12.36
CA PRO A 26 -12.73 2.01 12.23
C PRO A 26 -12.22 1.56 13.61
N ILE A 27 -11.62 0.36 13.63
CA ILE A 27 -10.94 -0.21 14.78
C ILE A 27 -9.53 0.33 14.79
N ARG A 28 -9.20 1.16 15.78
CA ARG A 28 -7.92 1.87 15.86
C ARG A 28 -6.97 1.19 16.81
N TRP A 29 -5.74 1.04 16.37
CA TRP A 29 -4.65 0.63 17.23
C TRP A 29 -4.31 1.76 18.20
N ALA A 30 -4.22 1.43 19.48
CA ALA A 30 -3.74 2.33 20.52
C ALA A 30 -2.90 1.51 21.51
N GLU A 31 -1.77 2.06 21.94
CA GLU A 31 -0.90 1.41 22.90
C GLU A 31 -1.64 1.15 24.22
N GLY A 32 -1.53 -0.08 24.73
CA GLY A 32 -2.22 -0.49 25.95
C GLY A 32 -3.71 -0.82 25.81
N ALA A 33 -4.30 -0.68 24.62
CA ALA A 33 -5.67 -1.12 24.40
C ALA A 33 -5.77 -2.67 24.47
N PRO A 34 -6.85 -3.25 25.05
CA PRO A 34 -6.94 -4.68 25.30
C PRO A 34 -6.93 -5.54 24.02
N ASN A 35 -7.32 -4.94 22.90
CA ASN A 35 -7.33 -5.58 21.58
C ASN A 35 -6.09 -5.24 20.74
N ALA A 36 -5.15 -4.46 21.26
CA ALA A 36 -3.92 -4.07 20.59
C ALA A 36 -2.71 -4.82 21.13
N THR A 37 -1.78 -5.16 20.25
CA THR A 37 -0.50 -5.76 20.60
C THR A 37 0.62 -5.00 19.88
N SER A 38 1.81 -4.97 20.51
CA SER A 38 3.03 -4.47 19.89
C SER A 38 4.19 -5.36 20.31
N GLU A 39 4.99 -5.80 19.35
CA GLU A 39 6.21 -6.56 19.59
C GLU A 39 7.33 -6.10 18.64
N VAL A 40 8.58 -6.32 19.04
CA VAL A 40 9.75 -6.12 18.20
C VAL A 40 10.35 -7.47 17.87
N LYS A 41 10.44 -7.80 16.58
CA LYS A 41 11.00 -9.06 16.09
C LYS A 41 11.92 -8.79 14.91
N ASN A 42 13.17 -9.26 15.00
CA ASN A 42 14.19 -9.04 13.97
C ASN A 42 14.31 -7.54 13.58
N ASP A 43 14.39 -6.68 14.57
CA ASP A 43 14.47 -5.21 14.42
C ASP A 43 13.27 -4.57 13.69
N ALA A 44 12.19 -5.27 13.54
CA ALA A 44 10.95 -4.76 12.99
C ALA A 44 9.88 -4.64 14.10
N LYS A 45 9.25 -3.47 14.20
CA LYS A 45 8.08 -3.28 15.07
C LYS A 45 6.87 -3.87 14.37
N ILE A 46 6.20 -4.80 15.05
CA ILE A 46 4.96 -5.42 14.60
C ILE A 46 3.84 -4.93 15.50
N GLU A 47 2.84 -4.33 14.91
CA GLU A 47 1.63 -3.89 15.60
C GLU A 47 0.46 -4.77 15.19
N GLY A 48 -0.37 -5.15 16.15
CA GLY A 48 -1.50 -6.03 15.90
C GLY A 48 -2.80 -5.50 16.48
N LEU A 49 -3.90 -5.78 15.81
CA LEU A 49 -5.27 -5.58 16.27
C LEU A 49 -6.03 -6.89 16.22
N LYS A 50 -6.84 -7.15 17.23
CA LYS A 50 -7.63 -8.37 17.35
C LYS A 50 -9.09 -8.02 17.58
N THR A 51 -9.96 -8.71 16.85
CA THR A 51 -11.38 -8.79 17.09
C THR A 51 -11.77 -10.25 17.31
N ASP A 52 -13.03 -10.53 17.57
CA ASP A 52 -13.50 -11.92 17.74
C ASP A 52 -13.28 -12.75 16.45
N ASP A 53 -13.40 -12.11 15.28
CA ASP A 53 -13.34 -12.78 13.99
C ASP A 53 -12.05 -12.56 13.22
N VAL A 54 -11.32 -11.45 13.47
CA VAL A 54 -10.14 -11.07 12.66
C VAL A 54 -8.98 -10.66 13.55
N HIS A 55 -7.82 -11.28 13.32
CA HIS A 55 -6.55 -10.77 13.82
C HIS A 55 -5.74 -10.21 12.65
N ILE A 56 -5.26 -8.99 12.78
CA ILE A 56 -4.43 -8.34 11.77
C ILE A 56 -3.14 -7.83 12.41
N PHE A 57 -2.01 -8.07 11.75
CA PHE A 57 -0.69 -7.62 12.17
C PHE A 57 -0.04 -6.86 11.01
N VAL A 58 0.66 -5.79 11.35
CA VAL A 58 1.35 -4.94 10.38
C VAL A 58 2.74 -4.58 10.83
N SER A 59 3.66 -4.42 9.87
CA SER A 59 5.00 -3.89 10.09
C SER A 59 5.41 -3.04 8.90
N LEU A 60 5.77 -1.77 9.16
CA LEU A 60 6.23 -0.85 8.14
C LEU A 60 7.75 -1.00 7.94
N SER A 61 8.18 -1.02 6.70
CA SER A 61 9.60 -0.93 6.34
C SER A 61 9.78 -0.21 5.02
N ASP A 62 10.95 0.42 4.85
CA ASP A 62 11.37 1.00 3.58
C ASP A 62 11.77 -0.09 2.59
N LEU A 63 11.31 0.03 1.35
CA LEU A 63 11.95 -0.65 0.25
C LEU A 63 13.13 0.21 -0.21
N LYS A 64 14.33 -0.16 0.25
CA LYS A 64 15.55 0.64 0.03
C LYS A 64 15.78 0.93 -1.45
N GLU A 65 16.32 2.12 -1.74
CA GLU A 65 16.67 2.56 -3.09
C GLU A 65 15.52 2.58 -4.11
N THR A 66 14.28 2.63 -3.61
CA THR A 66 13.08 2.74 -4.44
C THR A 66 12.18 3.88 -3.99
N GLU A 67 11.20 4.24 -4.83
CA GLU A 67 10.16 5.22 -4.49
C GLU A 67 9.00 4.60 -3.69
N TYR A 68 9.20 3.45 -3.03
CA TYR A 68 8.13 2.72 -2.35
C TYR A 68 8.46 2.43 -0.90
N ASN A 69 7.41 2.51 -0.07
CA ASN A 69 7.34 1.88 1.23
C ASN A 69 6.67 0.52 1.07
N ARG A 70 7.03 -0.43 1.89
CA ARG A 70 6.35 -1.71 2.01
C ARG A 70 5.79 -1.88 3.41
N VAL A 71 4.58 -2.40 3.48
CA VAL A 71 3.96 -2.80 4.74
C VAL A 71 3.78 -4.31 4.69
N TRP A 72 4.41 -5.02 5.61
CA TRP A 72 4.10 -6.42 5.83
C TRP A 72 2.75 -6.50 6.55
N VAL A 73 1.87 -7.36 6.08
CA VAL A 73 0.54 -7.55 6.62
C VAL A 73 0.28 -9.04 6.77
N GLN A 74 -0.29 -9.44 7.90
CA GLN A 74 -0.87 -10.76 8.10
C GLN A 74 -2.30 -10.58 8.59
N VAL A 75 -3.24 -11.23 7.93
CA VAL A 75 -4.66 -11.27 8.29
C VAL A 75 -5.03 -12.71 8.58
N ALA A 76 -5.49 -13.01 9.78
CA ALA A 76 -6.01 -14.32 10.17
C ALA A 76 -7.52 -14.23 10.42
N ASN A 77 -8.26 -15.14 9.81
CA ASN A 77 -9.71 -15.26 9.96
C ASN A 77 -10.04 -16.28 11.07
N HIS A 78 -10.46 -15.81 12.22
CA HIS A 78 -10.93 -16.63 13.34
C HIS A 78 -12.47 -16.76 13.37
N GLY A 79 -13.15 -16.09 12.44
CA GLY A 79 -14.59 -16.17 12.29
C GLY A 79 -15.07 -17.50 11.69
N LYS A 80 -16.37 -17.60 11.50
CA LYS A 80 -17.03 -18.81 10.98
C LYS A 80 -17.25 -18.77 9.47
N THR A 81 -17.12 -17.62 8.85
CA THR A 81 -17.36 -17.40 7.41
C THR A 81 -16.11 -16.87 6.76
N ALA A 82 -15.94 -17.14 5.48
CA ALA A 82 -14.84 -16.57 4.70
C ALA A 82 -14.96 -15.05 4.65
N ILE A 83 -13.82 -14.36 4.71
CA ILE A 83 -13.71 -12.91 4.58
C ILE A 83 -12.95 -12.55 3.32
N ASP A 84 -13.47 -11.56 2.60
CA ASP A 84 -12.80 -11.02 1.43
C ASP A 84 -11.75 -10.00 1.85
N PHE A 85 -10.55 -10.12 1.30
CA PHE A 85 -9.43 -9.23 1.56
C PHE A 85 -8.78 -8.78 0.26
N ASP A 86 -8.95 -7.50 -0.06
CA ASP A 86 -8.28 -6.83 -1.18
C ASP A 86 -7.20 -5.88 -0.67
N PRO A 87 -5.90 -6.24 -0.80
CA PRO A 87 -4.80 -5.40 -0.36
C PRO A 87 -4.72 -4.05 -1.10
N GLN A 88 -5.29 -3.93 -2.32
CA GLN A 88 -5.31 -2.68 -3.07
C GLN A 88 -6.32 -1.67 -2.50
N SER A 89 -7.26 -2.11 -1.68
CA SER A 89 -8.16 -1.23 -0.94
C SER A 89 -7.48 -0.53 0.25
N ALA A 90 -6.29 -0.98 0.66
CA ALA A 90 -5.53 -0.34 1.74
C ALA A 90 -5.02 1.05 1.33
N MET A 91 -4.94 1.95 2.31
CA MET A 91 -4.54 3.34 2.08
C MET A 91 -3.75 3.92 3.25
N LEU A 92 -2.83 4.81 2.93
CA LEU A 92 -2.18 5.71 3.89
C LEU A 92 -2.89 7.05 3.85
N VAL A 93 -3.32 7.55 5.00
CA VAL A 93 -3.99 8.87 5.13
C VAL A 93 -3.15 9.73 6.05
N ASN A 94 -2.75 10.92 5.60
CA ASN A 94 -2.00 11.85 6.44
C ASN A 94 -2.94 12.82 7.19
N GLU A 95 -2.37 13.64 8.07
CA GLU A 95 -3.10 14.65 8.86
C GLU A 95 -3.91 15.67 8.02
N LYS A 96 -3.60 15.80 6.73
CA LYS A 96 -4.29 16.70 5.78
C LYS A 96 -5.27 15.95 4.88
N ASP A 97 -5.70 14.76 5.29
CA ASP A 97 -6.59 13.87 4.54
C ASP A 97 -6.06 13.48 3.14
N LYS A 98 -4.77 13.71 2.87
CA LYS A 98 -4.15 13.23 1.65
C LYS A 98 -4.00 11.72 1.72
N THR A 99 -4.54 11.05 0.73
CA THR A 99 -4.56 9.60 0.65
C THR A 99 -3.56 9.08 -0.38
N VAL A 100 -2.76 8.10 0.02
CA VAL A 100 -1.92 7.29 -0.88
C VAL A 100 -2.49 5.87 -0.87
N ARG A 101 -3.00 5.42 -2.00
CA ARG A 101 -3.53 4.05 -2.13
C ARG A 101 -2.42 3.04 -2.35
N ALA A 102 -2.65 1.82 -1.92
CA ALA A 102 -1.80 0.69 -2.25
C ALA A 102 -1.71 0.49 -3.77
N GLU A 103 -0.53 0.15 -4.27
CA GLU A 103 -0.33 -0.14 -5.68
C GLU A 103 -0.25 -1.64 -5.93
N ALA A 104 -0.77 -2.07 -7.08
CA ALA A 104 -0.64 -3.45 -7.53
C ALA A 104 0.83 -3.85 -7.71
N ALA A 105 1.18 -5.09 -7.36
CA ALA A 105 2.54 -5.61 -7.42
C ALA A 105 3.20 -5.42 -8.79
N ASP A 106 2.49 -5.73 -9.87
CA ASP A 106 2.99 -5.56 -11.23
C ASP A 106 3.30 -4.10 -11.60
N LYS A 107 2.49 -3.16 -11.12
CA LYS A 107 2.72 -1.73 -11.34
C LYS A 107 3.95 -1.27 -10.56
N THR A 108 4.07 -1.68 -9.30
CA THR A 108 5.21 -1.41 -8.43
C THR A 108 6.50 -1.99 -9.03
N ALA A 109 6.49 -3.26 -9.43
CA ALA A 109 7.64 -3.93 -10.04
C ALA A 109 8.11 -3.22 -11.33
N ARG A 110 7.18 -2.89 -12.23
CA ARG A 110 7.51 -2.13 -13.46
C ARG A 110 8.09 -0.75 -13.15
N SER A 111 7.59 -0.07 -12.12
CA SER A 111 8.12 1.24 -11.72
C SER A 111 9.54 1.14 -11.20
N ILE A 112 9.84 0.11 -10.39
CA ILE A 112 11.19 -0.16 -9.87
C ILE A 112 12.16 -0.45 -11.02
N GLN A 113 11.77 -1.28 -11.99
CA GLN A 113 12.60 -1.57 -13.16
C GLN A 113 12.92 -0.30 -13.96
N LYS A 114 11.90 0.50 -14.29
CA LYS A 114 12.09 1.77 -15.03
C LYS A 114 12.99 2.75 -14.29
N PHE A 115 12.85 2.84 -12.97
CA PHE A 115 13.74 3.67 -12.14
C PHE A 115 15.17 3.18 -12.21
N GLY A 116 15.40 1.87 -12.10
CA GLY A 116 16.72 1.26 -12.22
C GLY A 116 17.35 1.46 -13.60
N GLU A 117 16.58 1.32 -14.67
CA GLU A 117 17.02 1.58 -16.04
C GLU A 117 17.44 3.05 -16.23
N ALA A 118 16.61 4.00 -15.78
CA ALA A 118 16.89 5.42 -15.85
C ALA A 118 18.16 5.77 -15.05
N LYS A 119 18.31 5.22 -13.85
CA LYS A 119 19.50 5.43 -13.00
C LYS A 119 20.75 4.80 -13.61
N SER A 120 20.64 3.62 -14.20
CA SER A 120 21.70 2.94 -14.93
C SER A 120 22.16 3.76 -16.14
N GLN A 121 21.23 4.34 -16.89
CA GLN A 121 21.55 5.25 -18.02
C GLN A 121 22.23 6.53 -17.54
N GLU A 122 21.74 7.14 -16.48
CA GLU A 122 22.35 8.32 -15.86
C GLU A 122 23.81 8.07 -15.48
N LEU A 123 24.08 6.94 -14.80
CA LEU A 123 25.44 6.55 -14.40
C LEU A 123 26.36 6.32 -15.60
N SER A 124 25.85 5.74 -16.68
CA SER A 124 26.65 5.51 -17.90
C SER A 124 26.89 6.79 -18.72
N SER A 125 26.03 7.81 -18.58
CA SER A 125 26.13 9.07 -19.33
C SER A 125 26.74 10.24 -18.55
N ALA A 126 26.84 10.13 -17.21
CA ALA A 126 27.17 11.25 -16.30
C ALA A 126 28.55 11.91 -16.57
N HIS A 127 29.45 11.25 -17.31
CA HIS A 127 30.80 11.79 -17.59
C HIS A 127 30.94 12.41 -19.00
N CYS A 128 29.87 12.40 -19.79
CA CYS A 128 29.92 12.84 -21.19
C CYS A 128 28.78 13.80 -21.53
N PRO A 129 28.83 15.05 -21.06
CA PRO A 129 27.73 16.02 -21.28
C PRO A 129 27.57 16.38 -22.79
N ASN A 130 28.57 16.02 -23.66
CA ASN A 130 28.51 16.26 -25.10
C ASN A 130 28.96 15.01 -25.87
N MET A 131 28.21 13.94 -25.84
CA MET A 131 28.50 12.65 -26.48
C MET A 131 28.80 12.78 -28.01
N ILE A 132 28.30 13.79 -28.66
CA ILE A 132 28.38 13.96 -30.13
C ILE A 132 29.76 14.48 -30.57
N ALA A 133 30.54 15.12 -29.69
CA ALA A 133 31.72 15.85 -30.10
C ALA A 133 33.10 15.21 -29.74
N THR A 134 33.15 14.25 -28.82
CA THR A 134 34.46 13.88 -28.21
C THR A 134 34.75 12.38 -28.12
N GLY A 135 33.92 11.49 -28.63
CA GLY A 135 34.20 10.04 -28.57
C GLY A 135 34.32 9.50 -27.12
N CYS A 136 33.74 10.20 -26.18
CA CYS A 136 33.76 9.87 -24.76
C CYS A 136 33.05 8.54 -24.50
N GLN A 137 33.72 7.61 -23.86
CA GLN A 137 33.15 6.34 -23.43
C GLN A 137 33.07 6.27 -21.90
N PRO A 138 32.02 5.65 -21.33
CA PRO A 138 31.97 5.45 -19.89
C PRO A 138 33.13 4.60 -19.41
N THR A 139 33.65 4.91 -18.22
CA THR A 139 34.71 4.13 -17.61
C THR A 139 34.23 2.72 -17.24
N ASN A 140 35.13 1.76 -17.12
CA ASN A 140 34.84 0.39 -16.73
C ASN A 140 34.08 0.34 -15.39
N SER A 141 34.44 1.19 -14.42
CA SER A 141 33.75 1.29 -13.12
C SER A 141 32.33 1.81 -13.26
N GLN A 142 32.08 2.82 -14.10
CA GLN A 142 30.73 3.33 -14.37
C GLN A 142 29.86 2.27 -15.05
N MET A 143 30.39 1.54 -16.01
CA MET A 143 29.68 0.43 -16.65
C MET A 143 29.34 -0.69 -15.65
N GLN A 144 30.26 -1.00 -14.73
CA GLN A 144 29.98 -1.99 -13.67
C GLN A 144 28.89 -1.51 -12.71
N MET A 145 28.94 -0.27 -12.23
CA MET A 145 27.90 0.31 -11.37
C MET A 145 26.55 0.35 -12.07
N SER A 146 26.50 0.77 -13.32
CA SER A 146 25.29 0.77 -14.15
C SER A 146 24.66 -0.63 -14.23
N LYS A 147 25.46 -1.67 -14.52
CA LYS A 147 25.00 -3.07 -14.53
C LYS A 147 24.49 -3.54 -13.16
N GLN A 148 25.18 -3.17 -12.08
CA GLN A 148 24.77 -3.53 -10.72
C GLN A 148 23.43 -2.89 -10.36
N VAL A 149 23.22 -1.61 -10.69
CA VAL A 149 21.93 -0.93 -10.44
C VAL A 149 20.80 -1.58 -11.22
N ALA A 150 21.00 -1.90 -12.50
CA ALA A 150 20.02 -2.58 -13.32
C ALA A 150 19.67 -3.99 -12.77
N ALA A 151 20.68 -4.77 -12.40
CA ALA A 151 20.51 -6.12 -11.82
C ALA A 151 19.76 -6.06 -10.49
N TYR A 152 20.15 -5.14 -9.60
CA TYR A 152 19.48 -4.93 -8.31
C TYR A 152 18.01 -4.55 -8.48
N SER A 153 17.71 -3.61 -9.39
CA SER A 153 16.33 -3.20 -9.65
C SER A 153 15.48 -4.33 -10.22
N SER A 154 16.04 -5.17 -11.08
CA SER A 154 15.38 -6.36 -11.60
C SER A 154 15.10 -7.38 -10.48
N GLN A 155 16.07 -7.64 -9.61
CA GLN A 155 15.89 -8.52 -8.46
C GLN A 155 14.82 -7.98 -7.49
N GLN A 156 14.81 -6.67 -7.22
CA GLN A 156 13.78 -6.04 -6.40
C GLN A 156 12.39 -6.17 -7.03
N ALA A 157 12.27 -6.00 -8.34
CA ALA A 157 11.00 -6.13 -9.04
C ALA A 157 10.45 -7.56 -8.96
N GLU A 158 11.28 -8.58 -9.14
CA GLU A 158 10.88 -9.98 -8.97
C GLU A 158 10.53 -10.31 -7.52
N TRP A 159 11.29 -9.77 -6.56
CA TRP A 159 10.97 -9.93 -5.14
C TRP A 159 9.59 -9.32 -4.80
N VAL A 160 9.26 -8.15 -5.34
CA VAL A 160 7.93 -7.51 -5.16
C VAL A 160 6.83 -8.42 -5.67
N LYS A 161 6.96 -8.99 -6.87
CA LYS A 161 5.96 -9.91 -7.42
C LYS A 161 5.78 -11.18 -6.57
N GLY A 162 6.88 -11.76 -6.12
CA GLY A 162 6.84 -13.01 -5.34
C GLY A 162 6.38 -12.87 -3.90
N ASN A 163 6.39 -11.65 -3.35
CA ASN A 163 6.07 -11.41 -1.92
C ASN A 163 4.85 -10.48 -1.72
N ALA A 164 4.25 -10.00 -2.79
CA ALA A 164 3.05 -9.19 -2.70
C ALA A 164 1.88 -9.99 -2.13
N LEU A 165 1.09 -9.31 -1.33
CA LEU A 165 -0.19 -9.83 -0.90
C LEU A 165 -1.20 -9.66 -2.03
N GLU A 166 -1.88 -10.74 -2.39
CA GLU A 166 -2.87 -10.75 -3.46
C GLU A 166 -4.29 -10.71 -2.89
N HIS A 167 -5.25 -10.28 -3.71
CA HIS A 167 -6.67 -10.38 -3.40
C HIS A 167 -7.05 -11.83 -3.15
N LYS A 168 -7.61 -12.11 -1.99
CA LYS A 168 -7.93 -13.46 -1.55
C LYS A 168 -9.17 -13.48 -0.67
N SER A 169 -10.00 -14.48 -0.87
CA SER A 169 -10.99 -14.91 0.12
C SER A 169 -10.30 -15.79 1.15
N ILE A 170 -10.26 -15.37 2.41
CA ILE A 170 -9.62 -16.06 3.52
C ILE A 170 -10.69 -16.91 4.23
N ALA A 171 -10.60 -18.22 4.13
CA ALA A 171 -11.56 -19.12 4.77
C ALA A 171 -11.45 -19.10 6.29
N ALA A 172 -12.47 -19.60 6.98
CA ALA A 172 -12.46 -19.73 8.45
C ALA A 172 -11.25 -20.56 8.91
N GLY A 173 -10.48 -20.02 9.85
CA GLY A 173 -9.25 -20.62 10.39
C GLY A 173 -8.00 -20.45 9.50
N GLU A 174 -8.12 -19.82 8.33
CA GLU A 174 -6.98 -19.55 7.45
C GLU A 174 -6.36 -18.17 7.67
N GLU A 175 -5.16 -17.97 7.10
CA GLU A 175 -4.46 -16.70 7.08
C GLU A 175 -4.00 -16.32 5.68
N ALA A 176 -3.83 -15.00 5.47
CA ALA A 176 -3.13 -14.43 4.34
C ALA A 176 -2.00 -13.54 4.86
N LYS A 177 -0.81 -13.62 4.25
CA LYS A 177 0.35 -12.79 4.62
C LYS A 177 1.18 -12.43 3.40
N GLY A 178 1.78 -11.24 3.44
CA GLY A 178 2.62 -10.72 2.38
C GLY A 178 2.84 -9.23 2.53
N TYR A 179 3.22 -8.57 1.45
CA TYR A 179 3.54 -7.15 1.45
C TYR A 179 2.54 -6.35 0.62
N ILE A 180 2.21 -5.17 1.13
CA ILE A 180 1.46 -4.13 0.42
C ILE A 180 2.44 -2.97 0.14
N PHE A 181 2.36 -2.38 -1.04
CA PHE A 181 3.29 -1.36 -1.50
C PHE A 181 2.60 -0.01 -1.66
N PHE A 182 3.25 1.05 -1.16
CA PHE A 182 2.77 2.42 -1.23
C PHE A 182 3.85 3.31 -1.81
N LYS A 183 3.50 4.18 -2.73
CA LYS A 183 4.44 5.18 -3.24
C LYS A 183 4.83 6.14 -2.12
N LYS A 184 6.15 6.41 -1.96
CA LYS A 184 6.67 7.35 -0.97
C LYS A 184 6.18 8.77 -1.29
N ASP A 185 5.73 9.49 -0.27
CA ASP A 185 5.58 10.94 -0.41
C ASP A 185 6.96 11.60 -0.27
N LYS A 186 7.18 12.66 -1.05
CA LYS A 186 8.42 13.45 -0.98
C LYS A 186 8.58 14.17 0.38
N LYS A 187 7.48 14.39 1.08
CA LYS A 187 7.48 15.00 2.42
C LYS A 187 7.25 13.90 3.44
N ARG A 188 8.16 13.81 4.43
CA ARG A 188 7.91 12.99 5.62
C ARG A 188 6.67 13.53 6.32
N SER A 189 5.69 12.69 6.52
CA SER A 189 4.48 12.99 7.29
C SER A 189 4.06 11.73 8.04
N ASP A 190 3.40 11.92 9.16
CA ASP A 190 2.75 10.83 9.85
C ASP A 190 1.53 10.39 9.05
N TYR A 191 1.27 9.10 9.04
CA TYR A 191 0.17 8.48 8.33
C TYR A 191 -0.62 7.59 9.26
N VAL A 192 -1.89 7.44 8.94
CA VAL A 192 -2.72 6.33 9.43
C VAL A 192 -2.86 5.33 8.30
N LEU A 193 -2.41 4.11 8.51
CA LEU A 193 -2.65 3.01 7.61
C LEU A 193 -4.06 2.48 7.85
N ARG A 194 -4.89 2.51 6.82
CA ARG A 194 -6.25 1.95 6.82
C ARG A 194 -6.28 0.70 5.98
N ILE A 195 -6.72 -0.40 6.59
CA ILE A 195 -6.83 -1.69 5.91
C ILE A 195 -8.27 -2.19 6.07
N PRO A 196 -9.08 -2.17 5.01
CA PRO A 196 -10.37 -2.85 4.97
C PRO A 196 -10.18 -4.37 4.95
N VAL A 197 -10.90 -5.09 5.81
CA VAL A 197 -10.95 -6.56 5.84
C VAL A 197 -12.40 -6.97 6.03
N GLY A 198 -13.03 -7.52 5.01
CA GLY A 198 -14.46 -7.76 5.00
C GLY A 198 -15.25 -6.47 5.24
N ALA A 199 -16.11 -6.47 6.27
CA ALA A 199 -16.91 -5.31 6.65
C ALA A 199 -16.20 -4.37 7.66
N GLN A 200 -14.98 -4.69 8.11
CA GLN A 200 -14.26 -3.94 9.14
C GLN A 200 -13.14 -3.08 8.53
N ILE A 201 -12.80 -1.98 9.18
CA ILE A 201 -11.65 -1.13 8.81
C ILE A 201 -10.70 -1.09 10.00
N PHE A 202 -9.45 -1.49 9.79
CA PHE A 202 -8.39 -1.44 10.79
C PHE A 202 -7.49 -0.24 10.53
N GLU A 203 -7.18 0.52 11.59
CA GLU A 203 -6.32 1.71 11.51
C GLU A 203 -5.09 1.55 12.42
N PHE A 204 -3.91 1.80 11.83
CA PHE A 204 -2.63 1.78 12.52
C PHE A 204 -1.91 3.11 12.33
N PRO A 205 -1.48 3.79 13.40
CA PRO A 205 -0.67 4.99 13.30
C PRO A 205 0.75 4.62 12.82
N LEU A 206 1.19 5.21 11.74
CA LEU A 206 2.55 5.05 11.22
C LEU A 206 3.29 6.38 11.39
N THR A 207 4.19 6.47 12.35
CA THR A 207 5.02 7.65 12.52
C THR A 207 6.22 7.62 11.56
N ALA A 208 6.63 8.79 11.07
CA ALA A 208 7.79 8.91 10.19
C ALA A 208 9.10 8.37 10.82
N ASP A 209 9.12 8.25 12.14
CA ASP A 209 10.25 7.78 12.95
C ASP A 209 10.15 6.32 13.39
N ASN A 210 9.21 5.53 12.85
CA ASN A 210 9.14 4.08 13.08
C ASN A 210 10.36 3.32 12.49
N LYS A 211 11.50 4.00 12.35
CA LYS A 211 12.79 3.34 12.30
C LYS A 211 13.04 2.76 13.69
N VAL A 212 13.00 1.46 13.80
CA VAL A 212 13.66 0.78 14.94
C VAL A 212 15.06 1.40 15.06
N PRO A 213 15.45 1.90 16.25
CA PRO A 213 16.80 2.40 16.43
C PRO A 213 17.76 1.30 15.98
N SER A 214 18.62 1.58 15.00
CA SER A 214 19.78 0.75 14.76
C SER A 214 20.65 0.88 16.00
N TYR A 215 20.69 -0.15 16.80
CA TYR A 215 21.74 -0.31 17.80
C TYR A 215 23.03 -0.57 17.00
N ASP A 216 23.85 0.49 16.85
CA ASP A 216 25.26 0.39 16.45
C ASP A 216 26.06 -0.31 17.57
#